data_c546ad627b46bafc833b487d2807357b
#
_entry.id   c546ad627b46bafc833b487d2807357b
#
_cell.length_a   1.000
_cell.length_b   1.000
_cell.length_c   1.000
_cell.angle_alpha   90.00
_cell.angle_beta   90.00
_cell.angle_gamma   90.00
#
_symmetry.space_group_name_H-M   'P 1'
#
loop_
_entity.id
_entity.type
_entity.pdbx_description
1 polymer ?
#
loop_
_entity_poly.entity_id
_entity_poly.type
_entity_poly.pdbx_seq_one_letter_code
_entity_poly.pdbx_strand_id
1 'polypeptide(L)'
;MIRREIYLLLVFILVGCAGQGGAATPTAVPTPIVAESSTYTVQRGTVTEVVQLTGRVLPSKQQDLSFATSGYVQDVFFKQGDKVKAGDVIARLTGLAQYTANIASAQLELDQANYDLQTLQEDAPLKAAQALVQLTQTKAAFDQAQAKRDQMNYPHVSDPLQIKKYQEDVDQAGKALDAAQQAYNANPNSSANLDALIAAQTAYTQAQETLSWATSKATPSEIEQADADLALAKANYAQAQAEYDRWKDGVDPAELQLAQSKVGDAQARLVLAQQAQQQIELQAPFDGEVLSIGIAVGSQATAYTTVATVADPSVLEISAIPTPQDLNLLGVGQAATVKLTSQGDKTLPAHISTLPLTSTSSADQSVVLTLDNPALALTLGEAASVTVVIDEHQDVLWLPPAALRTFQGQDSVLVEAGGIQRRVDVRLGLKSTDRVEILAGLEGGQVVIGP
;
A
#
# COMPACT_ATOMS: atom_id res chain seq x y z
N MET A 1 -17.58 26.28 53.76
CA MET A 1 -17.77 26.12 55.20
C MET A 1 -16.41 26.20 55.87
N ILE A 2 -16.29 27.27 56.70
CA ILE A 2 -15.54 27.37 57.97
C ILE A 2 -14.02 27.33 57.83
N ARG A 3 -13.31 28.48 57.87
CA ARG A 3 -12.88 29.38 58.98
C ARG A 3 -11.94 28.70 59.95
N ARG A 4 -10.66 29.22 60.13
CA ARG A 4 -10.19 30.10 61.24
C ARG A 4 -8.68 30.19 61.17
N GLU A 5 -8.06 31.34 60.95
CA GLU A 5 -7.58 32.32 61.89
C GLU A 5 -6.99 31.80 63.20
N ILE A 6 -5.73 32.19 63.50
CA ILE A 6 -5.31 32.67 64.82
C ILE A 6 -4.00 33.47 64.66
N TYR A 7 -4.13 34.74 65.14
CA TYR A 7 -3.13 35.74 65.52
C TYR A 7 -2.45 35.34 66.82
N LEU A 8 -1.25 35.87 67.08
CA LEU A 8 -0.74 36.40 68.38
C LEU A 8 0.68 36.92 68.16
N LEU A 9 0.94 38.21 68.14
CA LEU A 9 1.10 39.21 69.24
C LEU A 9 2.39 39.00 70.01
N LEU A 10 3.37 39.88 69.72
CA LEU A 10 3.89 41.00 70.54
C LEU A 10 4.59 40.62 71.85
N VAL A 11 5.82 41.12 72.08
CA VAL A 11 6.17 41.92 73.25
C VAL A 11 7.50 42.65 73.04
N PHE A 12 7.46 43.96 73.26
CA PHE A 12 8.53 44.95 73.50
C PHE A 12 9.22 44.71 74.82
N ILE A 13 10.58 44.90 74.88
CA ILE A 13 11.24 45.45 76.09
C ILE A 13 12.37 46.41 75.65
N LEU A 14 12.15 47.68 75.96
CA LEU A 14 13.14 48.74 76.04
C LEU A 14 13.78 48.69 77.43
N VAL A 15 15.15 48.73 77.45
CA VAL A 15 15.88 49.26 78.62
C VAL A 15 17.06 50.03 78.10
N GLY A 16 17.07 51.33 78.39
CA GLY A 16 18.18 52.22 78.23
C GLY A 16 19.03 52.27 79.49
N CYS A 17 20.27 52.64 79.36
CA CYS A 17 21.04 53.55 80.29
C CYS A 17 22.40 53.87 79.77
N ALA A 18 22.63 55.03 79.53
CA ALA A 18 23.58 56.06 79.94
C ALA A 18 25.04 55.71 80.14
N GLY A 19 25.90 56.32 79.35
CA GLY A 19 26.92 57.20 79.78
C GLY A 19 28.35 56.68 79.94
N GLN A 20 29.27 57.16 79.14
CA GLN A 20 30.41 57.96 79.55
C GLN A 20 31.44 58.11 78.42
N GLY A 21 31.98 59.32 78.29
CA GLY A 21 32.90 59.74 77.25
C GLY A 21 34.26 59.11 77.37
N GLY A 22 34.84 58.80 76.22
CA GLY A 22 36.26 58.44 76.06
C GLY A 22 36.77 59.10 74.78
N ALA A 23 37.89 59.74 74.90
CA ALA A 23 38.60 60.60 73.97
C ALA A 23 38.76 60.04 72.55
N ALA A 24 38.46 60.85 71.54
CA ALA A 24 38.70 60.56 70.13
C ALA A 24 40.21 60.39 69.84
N THR A 25 40.59 59.18 69.45
CA THR A 25 41.87 58.94 68.74
C THR A 25 41.66 59.28 67.25
N PRO A 26 42.60 59.91 66.58
CA PRO A 26 42.49 60.27 65.17
C PRO A 26 42.40 58.99 64.33
N THR A 27 41.29 58.84 63.59
CA THR A 27 41.08 57.78 62.60
C THR A 27 42.08 57.94 61.49
N ALA A 28 42.98 56.97 61.33
CA ALA A 28 43.86 56.86 60.17
C ALA A 28 42.99 56.83 58.92
N VAL A 29 43.22 57.71 57.97
CA VAL A 29 42.61 57.69 56.62
C VAL A 29 42.99 56.37 55.98
N PRO A 30 42.05 55.53 55.53
CA PRO A 30 42.34 54.29 54.83
C PRO A 30 43.10 54.64 53.53
N THR A 31 44.28 54.13 53.39
CA THR A 31 45.04 54.18 52.14
C THR A 31 44.14 53.62 51.05
N PRO A 32 43.95 54.33 49.91
CA PRO A 32 43.13 53.77 48.82
C PRO A 32 43.74 52.43 48.39
N ILE A 33 43.00 51.36 48.45
CA ILE A 33 43.35 50.10 47.82
C ILE A 33 43.45 50.42 46.34
N VAL A 34 44.61 50.55 45.79
CA VAL A 34 44.86 50.56 44.35
C VAL A 34 44.52 49.16 43.89
N ALA A 35 43.42 49.02 43.25
CA ALA A 35 43.04 47.75 42.58
C ALA A 35 44.17 47.44 41.61
N GLU A 36 44.90 46.32 41.82
CA GLU A 36 45.90 45.85 40.86
C GLU A 36 45.17 45.54 39.60
N SER A 37 45.25 46.37 38.55
CA SER A 37 44.66 46.14 37.23
C SER A 37 45.41 44.95 36.64
N SER A 38 44.62 43.92 36.25
CA SER A 38 45.12 42.71 35.58
C SER A 38 45.84 43.13 34.28
N THR A 39 47.03 42.66 34.05
CA THR A 39 47.75 42.91 32.79
C THR A 39 47.73 41.70 31.91
N TYR A 40 47.55 41.92 30.64
CA TYR A 40 47.51 40.87 29.60
C TYR A 40 48.49 41.22 28.51
N THR A 41 49.20 40.21 27.97
CA THR A 41 50.12 40.39 26.87
C THR A 41 49.50 39.91 25.57
N VAL A 42 49.60 40.72 24.51
CA VAL A 42 49.18 40.34 23.17
C VAL A 42 50.03 39.18 22.68
N GLN A 43 49.44 38.05 22.45
CA GLN A 43 50.13 36.83 22.04
C GLN A 43 49.74 36.45 20.60
N ARG A 44 50.55 35.65 19.92
CA ARG A 44 50.25 34.97 18.67
C ARG A 44 49.82 33.55 18.97
N GLY A 45 48.79 33.10 18.24
CA GLY A 45 48.30 31.76 18.41
C GLY A 45 47.05 31.48 17.51
N THR A 46 46.43 30.38 17.75
CA THR A 46 45.21 29.99 17.05
C THR A 46 43.99 30.48 17.83
N VAL A 47 43.05 31.11 17.11
CA VAL A 47 41.72 31.47 17.62
C VAL A 47 40.71 30.66 16.84
N THR A 48 39.85 29.91 17.56
CA THR A 48 38.87 29.01 16.98
C THR A 48 37.48 29.44 17.46
N GLU A 49 36.59 29.75 16.56
CA GLU A 49 35.18 29.96 16.86
C GLU A 49 34.45 28.60 16.88
N VAL A 50 33.74 28.34 17.97
CA VAL A 50 33.05 27.04 18.16
C VAL A 50 31.62 27.24 18.59
N VAL A 51 30.74 26.32 18.15
CA VAL A 51 29.38 26.18 18.65
C VAL A 51 29.32 24.94 19.53
N GLN A 52 28.75 25.09 20.73
CA GLN A 52 28.56 23.98 21.67
C GLN A 52 27.11 23.52 21.64
N LEU A 53 26.89 22.23 21.38
CA LEU A 53 25.60 21.59 21.31
C LEU A 53 25.51 20.49 22.35
N THR A 54 24.31 20.25 22.85
CA THR A 54 24.00 19.05 23.65
C THR A 54 23.23 18.07 22.80
N GLY A 55 23.64 16.82 22.87
CA GLY A 55 23.05 15.75 22.07
C GLY A 55 22.94 14.43 22.82
N ARG A 56 22.48 13.43 22.14
CA ARG A 56 22.41 12.05 22.63
C ARG A 56 22.81 11.06 21.54
N VAL A 57 23.32 9.92 21.96
CA VAL A 57 23.58 8.77 21.08
C VAL A 57 22.26 8.11 20.72
N LEU A 58 21.93 8.07 19.46
CA LEU A 58 20.74 7.43 18.91
C LEU A 58 21.13 6.42 17.83
N PRO A 59 20.31 5.42 17.55
CA PRO A 59 20.54 4.53 16.42
C PRO A 59 20.27 5.28 15.12
N SER A 60 21.08 5.03 14.11
CA SER A 60 20.88 5.61 12.77
C SER A 60 19.57 5.14 12.11
N LYS A 61 19.12 3.95 12.48
CA LYS A 61 17.86 3.38 12.00
C LYS A 61 16.99 3.00 13.18
N GLN A 62 15.86 3.66 13.32
CA GLN A 62 14.81 3.32 14.27
C GLN A 62 13.44 3.51 13.65
N GLN A 63 12.49 2.74 14.11
CA GLN A 63 11.10 2.85 13.67
C GLN A 63 10.14 2.64 14.83
N ASP A 64 9.22 3.57 14.94
CA ASP A 64 8.09 3.48 15.82
C ASP A 64 7.02 2.60 15.18
N LEU A 65 6.53 1.62 15.95
CA LEU A 65 5.57 0.63 15.50
C LEU A 65 4.23 0.90 16.13
N SER A 66 3.18 0.81 15.32
CA SER A 66 1.79 0.95 15.73
C SER A 66 0.91 -0.07 15.02
N PHE A 67 -0.20 -0.46 15.63
CA PHE A 67 -1.21 -1.25 14.94
C PHE A 67 -2.00 -0.37 13.97
N ALA A 68 -2.39 -0.93 12.82
CA ALA A 68 -3.27 -0.25 11.87
C ALA A 68 -4.74 -0.22 12.33
N THR A 69 -5.10 -1.06 13.30
CA THR A 69 -6.46 -1.17 13.86
C THR A 69 -6.42 -1.13 15.39
N SER A 70 -7.52 -0.68 16.01
CA SER A 70 -7.66 -0.70 17.46
C SER A 70 -8.16 -2.07 17.94
N GLY A 71 -7.67 -2.52 19.09
CA GLY A 71 -8.07 -3.79 19.67
C GLY A 71 -7.45 -4.05 21.05
N TYR A 72 -7.74 -5.19 21.64
CA TYR A 72 -7.09 -5.63 22.87
C TYR A 72 -5.87 -6.47 22.56
N VAL A 73 -4.76 -6.24 23.28
CA VAL A 73 -3.52 -7.01 23.12
C VAL A 73 -3.74 -8.43 23.67
N GLN A 74 -3.57 -9.41 22.80
CA GLN A 74 -3.65 -10.82 23.18
C GLN A 74 -2.32 -11.34 23.68
N ASP A 75 -1.24 -11.08 22.93
CA ASP A 75 0.10 -11.58 23.19
C ASP A 75 1.14 -10.49 22.99
N VAL A 76 2.19 -10.51 23.81
CA VAL A 76 3.43 -9.74 23.63
C VAL A 76 4.58 -10.74 23.71
N PHE A 77 5.31 -10.92 22.60
CA PHE A 77 6.30 -12.00 22.48
C PHE A 77 7.72 -11.57 22.86
N PHE A 78 8.02 -10.26 22.81
CA PHE A 78 9.32 -9.68 23.09
C PHE A 78 9.23 -8.67 24.21
N LYS A 79 10.38 -8.36 24.81
CA LYS A 79 10.54 -7.36 25.87
C LYS A 79 11.55 -6.30 25.40
N GLN A 80 11.61 -5.21 26.12
CA GLN A 80 12.66 -4.22 25.93
C GLN A 80 14.05 -4.85 26.09
N GLY A 81 14.95 -4.61 25.13
CA GLY A 81 16.28 -5.20 25.07
C GLY A 81 16.38 -6.52 24.30
N ASP A 82 15.26 -7.10 23.87
CA ASP A 82 15.27 -8.34 23.08
C ASP A 82 15.65 -8.05 21.61
N LYS A 83 16.42 -8.97 21.02
CA LYS A 83 16.77 -8.92 19.61
C LYS A 83 15.64 -9.50 18.77
N VAL A 84 15.32 -8.83 17.68
CA VAL A 84 14.27 -9.21 16.71
C VAL A 84 14.84 -9.28 15.30
N LYS A 85 14.23 -10.13 14.47
CA LYS A 85 14.50 -10.20 13.04
C LYS A 85 13.35 -9.58 12.26
N ALA A 86 13.62 -9.15 11.04
CA ALA A 86 12.59 -8.70 10.11
C ALA A 86 11.49 -9.76 9.96
N GLY A 87 10.23 -9.35 10.18
CA GLY A 87 9.06 -10.22 10.15
C GLY A 87 8.69 -10.89 11.47
N ASP A 88 9.50 -10.79 12.53
CA ASP A 88 9.12 -11.32 13.85
C ASP A 88 7.91 -10.57 14.39
N VAL A 89 6.91 -11.32 14.90
CA VAL A 89 5.71 -10.74 15.51
C VAL A 89 6.03 -10.30 16.93
N ILE A 90 6.06 -9.00 17.18
CA ILE A 90 6.35 -8.40 18.50
C ILE A 90 5.15 -8.51 19.43
N ALA A 91 3.96 -8.20 18.91
CA ALA A 91 2.71 -8.28 19.65
C ALA A 91 1.54 -8.58 18.72
N ARG A 92 0.44 -9.07 19.29
CA ARG A 92 -0.75 -9.46 18.55
C ARG A 92 -2.01 -8.98 19.27
N LEU A 93 -2.97 -8.49 18.50
CA LEU A 93 -4.32 -8.18 19.01
C LEU A 93 -5.20 -9.44 19.05
N THR A 94 -6.28 -9.37 19.82
CA THR A 94 -7.30 -10.42 19.87
C THR A 94 -8.00 -10.61 18.53
N GLY A 95 -8.50 -11.83 18.26
CA GLY A 95 -9.28 -12.13 17.06
C GLY A 95 -8.56 -12.99 16.03
N LEU A 96 -7.33 -13.45 16.28
CA LEU A 96 -6.57 -14.29 15.34
C LEU A 96 -7.39 -15.46 14.78
N ALA A 97 -8.14 -16.18 15.63
CA ALA A 97 -8.95 -17.32 15.20
C ALA A 97 -10.00 -16.93 14.15
N GLN A 98 -10.62 -15.74 14.29
CA GLN A 98 -11.59 -15.23 13.33
C GLN A 98 -10.92 -14.91 11.99
N TYR A 99 -9.77 -14.24 12.01
CA TYR A 99 -9.03 -13.92 10.78
C TYR A 99 -8.51 -15.18 10.09
N THR A 100 -8.02 -16.16 10.85
CA THR A 100 -7.62 -17.45 10.29
C THR A 100 -8.80 -18.18 9.64
N ALA A 101 -9.97 -18.16 10.26
CA ALA A 101 -11.19 -18.74 9.67
C ALA A 101 -11.61 -18.01 8.38
N ASN A 102 -11.51 -16.67 8.34
CA ASN A 102 -11.80 -15.89 7.15
C ASN A 102 -10.82 -16.22 6.00
N ILE A 103 -9.54 -16.40 6.29
CA ILE A 103 -8.54 -16.83 5.30
C ILE A 103 -8.87 -18.22 4.77
N ALA A 104 -9.20 -19.18 5.67
CA ALA A 104 -9.57 -20.53 5.26
C ALA A 104 -10.84 -20.54 4.38
N SER A 105 -11.83 -19.70 4.69
CA SER A 105 -13.03 -19.53 3.86
C SER A 105 -12.70 -18.95 2.49
N ALA A 106 -11.88 -17.90 2.43
CA ALA A 106 -11.46 -17.29 1.17
C ALA A 106 -10.61 -18.24 0.31
N GLN A 107 -9.76 -19.07 0.96
CA GLN A 107 -8.99 -20.11 0.27
C GLN A 107 -9.92 -21.17 -0.34
N LEU A 108 -10.95 -21.62 0.39
CA LEU A 108 -11.92 -22.56 -0.11
C LEU A 108 -12.70 -21.99 -1.32
N GLU A 109 -13.08 -20.68 -1.27
CA GLU A 109 -13.72 -20.02 -2.42
C GLU A 109 -12.80 -20.01 -3.65
N LEU A 110 -11.50 -19.75 -3.46
CA LEU A 110 -10.52 -19.79 -4.54
C LEU A 110 -10.35 -21.19 -5.12
N ASP A 111 -10.25 -22.20 -4.25
CA ASP A 111 -10.11 -23.61 -4.69
C ASP A 111 -11.35 -24.06 -5.47
N GLN A 112 -12.55 -23.66 -5.03
CA GLN A 112 -13.80 -23.94 -5.74
C GLN A 112 -13.83 -23.24 -7.11
N ALA A 113 -13.44 -21.96 -7.20
CA ALA A 113 -13.41 -21.24 -8.46
C ALA A 113 -12.40 -21.85 -9.45
N ASN A 114 -11.25 -22.29 -8.97
CA ASN A 114 -10.27 -23.01 -9.79
C ASN A 114 -10.78 -24.36 -10.28
N TYR A 115 -11.47 -25.12 -9.40
CA TYR A 115 -12.09 -26.39 -9.77
C TYR A 115 -13.17 -26.19 -10.83
N ASP A 116 -14.02 -25.17 -10.68
CA ASP A 116 -15.08 -24.85 -11.67
C ASP A 116 -14.45 -24.48 -13.03
N LEU A 117 -13.38 -23.70 -13.04
CA LEU A 117 -12.64 -23.34 -14.26
C LEU A 117 -12.03 -24.59 -14.92
N GLN A 118 -11.40 -25.45 -14.13
CA GLN A 118 -10.82 -26.69 -14.62
C GLN A 118 -11.89 -27.61 -15.21
N THR A 119 -13.00 -27.83 -14.50
CA THR A 119 -14.13 -28.64 -14.96
C THR A 119 -14.72 -28.10 -16.25
N LEU A 120 -14.86 -26.77 -16.37
CA LEU A 120 -15.34 -26.14 -17.59
C LEU A 120 -14.42 -26.44 -18.79
N GLN A 121 -13.11 -26.45 -18.58
CA GLN A 121 -12.14 -26.78 -19.62
C GLN A 121 -12.12 -28.26 -19.99
N GLU A 122 -12.25 -29.14 -19.00
CA GLU A 122 -12.28 -30.60 -19.19
C GLU A 122 -13.57 -31.06 -19.88
N ASP A 123 -14.71 -30.41 -19.61
CA ASP A 123 -16.02 -30.73 -20.22
C ASP A 123 -16.19 -30.18 -21.63
N ALA A 124 -15.41 -29.19 -22.05
CA ALA A 124 -15.57 -28.54 -23.34
C ALA A 124 -15.46 -29.52 -24.54
N PRO A 125 -14.57 -30.49 -24.61
CA PRO A 125 -14.51 -31.47 -25.70
C PRO A 125 -15.77 -32.35 -25.75
N LEU A 126 -16.32 -32.74 -24.62
CA LEU A 126 -17.56 -33.53 -24.54
C LEU A 126 -18.76 -32.73 -25.04
N LYS A 127 -18.89 -31.49 -24.63
CA LYS A 127 -19.94 -30.57 -25.10
C LYS A 127 -19.84 -30.33 -26.60
N ALA A 128 -18.63 -30.14 -27.14
CA ALA A 128 -18.42 -30.01 -28.57
C ALA A 128 -18.84 -31.27 -29.36
N ALA A 129 -18.50 -32.46 -28.84
CA ALA A 129 -18.89 -33.71 -29.46
C ALA A 129 -20.42 -33.92 -29.43
N GLN A 130 -21.07 -33.61 -28.32
CA GLN A 130 -22.54 -33.67 -28.21
C GLN A 130 -23.24 -32.68 -29.15
N ALA A 131 -22.73 -31.45 -29.23
CA ALA A 131 -23.24 -30.44 -30.15
C ALA A 131 -23.07 -30.86 -31.62
N LEU A 132 -21.95 -31.50 -31.97
CA LEU A 132 -21.71 -32.05 -33.32
C LEU A 132 -22.73 -33.17 -33.70
N VAL A 133 -23.03 -34.07 -32.76
CA VAL A 133 -24.06 -35.11 -32.95
C VAL A 133 -25.41 -34.46 -33.19
N GLN A 134 -25.80 -33.49 -32.36
CA GLN A 134 -27.08 -32.78 -32.50
C GLN A 134 -27.14 -32.01 -33.83
N LEU A 135 -26.06 -31.36 -34.24
CA LEU A 135 -25.95 -30.65 -35.51
C LEU A 135 -26.17 -31.62 -36.68
N THR A 136 -25.52 -32.80 -36.64
CA THR A 136 -25.67 -33.83 -37.70
C THR A 136 -27.10 -34.34 -37.82
N GLN A 137 -27.76 -34.60 -36.68
CA GLN A 137 -29.14 -35.05 -36.63
C GLN A 137 -30.13 -34.00 -37.15
N THR A 138 -29.97 -32.76 -36.71
CA THR A 138 -30.86 -31.67 -37.14
C THR A 138 -30.64 -31.30 -38.61
N LYS A 139 -29.38 -31.42 -39.10
CA LYS A 139 -29.08 -31.25 -40.52
C LYS A 139 -29.79 -32.33 -41.37
N ALA A 140 -29.71 -33.59 -40.96
CA ALA A 140 -30.41 -34.66 -41.67
C ALA A 140 -31.94 -34.44 -41.69
N ALA A 141 -32.52 -33.98 -40.58
CA ALA A 141 -33.95 -33.64 -40.51
C ALA A 141 -34.28 -32.44 -41.40
N PHE A 142 -33.45 -31.42 -41.46
CA PHE A 142 -33.62 -30.29 -42.38
C PHE A 142 -33.54 -30.72 -43.83
N ASP A 143 -32.53 -31.51 -44.21
CA ASP A 143 -32.38 -32.02 -45.57
C ASP A 143 -33.59 -32.88 -46.01
N GLN A 144 -34.15 -33.72 -45.08
CA GLN A 144 -35.34 -34.50 -45.31
C GLN A 144 -36.59 -33.61 -45.48
N ALA A 145 -36.78 -32.62 -44.59
CA ALA A 145 -37.92 -31.71 -44.71
C ALA A 145 -37.88 -30.88 -46.00
N GLN A 146 -36.64 -30.45 -46.39
CA GLN A 146 -36.46 -29.76 -47.66
C GLN A 146 -36.76 -30.63 -48.83
N ALA A 147 -36.27 -31.87 -48.88
CA ALA A 147 -36.57 -32.84 -49.95
C ALA A 147 -38.06 -33.10 -50.03
N LYS A 148 -38.75 -33.31 -48.90
CA LYS A 148 -40.17 -33.44 -48.81
C LYS A 148 -40.93 -32.25 -49.40
N ARG A 149 -40.53 -31.03 -49.04
CA ARG A 149 -41.10 -29.79 -49.55
C ARG A 149 -40.88 -29.62 -51.05
N ASP A 150 -39.67 -29.90 -51.52
CA ASP A 150 -39.35 -29.85 -52.94
C ASP A 150 -40.22 -30.86 -53.78
N GLN A 151 -40.45 -32.02 -53.22
CA GLN A 151 -41.29 -33.05 -53.84
C GLN A 151 -42.71 -32.55 -54.01
N MET A 152 -43.25 -31.67 -53.17
CA MET A 152 -44.62 -31.13 -53.32
C MET A 152 -44.82 -30.29 -54.59
N ASN A 153 -43.79 -29.92 -55.31
CA ASN A 153 -43.84 -29.21 -56.61
C ASN A 153 -44.13 -30.14 -57.75
N TYR A 154 -44.03 -31.46 -57.56
CA TYR A 154 -44.24 -32.50 -58.57
C TYR A 154 -45.54 -33.28 -58.28
N PRO A 155 -46.09 -34.01 -59.25
CA PRO A 155 -47.14 -34.95 -59.00
C PRO A 155 -46.78 -36.01 -57.98
N HIS A 156 -47.78 -36.59 -57.26
CA HIS A 156 -47.53 -37.60 -56.21
C HIS A 156 -46.79 -38.83 -56.76
N VAL A 157 -46.98 -39.14 -58.02
CA VAL A 157 -46.19 -40.15 -58.76
C VAL A 157 -45.57 -39.48 -59.96
N SER A 158 -44.20 -39.43 -60.00
CA SER A 158 -43.43 -38.84 -61.10
C SER A 158 -42.82 -39.89 -62.04
N ASP A 159 -42.93 -41.21 -61.73
CA ASP A 159 -42.43 -42.29 -62.58
C ASP A 159 -43.40 -42.50 -63.74
N PRO A 160 -43.01 -42.22 -64.99
CA PRO A 160 -43.85 -42.40 -66.15
C PRO A 160 -44.35 -43.83 -66.36
N LEU A 161 -43.60 -44.83 -65.97
CA LEU A 161 -44.01 -46.24 -66.09
C LEU A 161 -45.10 -46.57 -65.11
N GLN A 162 -45.07 -46.03 -63.93
CA GLN A 162 -46.10 -46.23 -62.92
C GLN A 162 -47.41 -45.48 -63.27
N ILE A 163 -47.30 -44.26 -63.80
CA ILE A 163 -48.46 -43.53 -64.32
C ILE A 163 -49.09 -44.28 -65.46
N LYS A 164 -48.29 -44.83 -66.39
CA LYS A 164 -48.81 -45.67 -67.48
C LYS A 164 -49.51 -46.90 -66.98
N LYS A 165 -49.00 -47.56 -65.95
CA LYS A 165 -49.71 -48.69 -65.35
C LYS A 165 -51.04 -48.27 -64.75
N TYR A 166 -51.20 -47.17 -64.03
CA TYR A 166 -52.45 -46.65 -63.53
C TYR A 166 -53.43 -46.31 -64.67
N GLN A 167 -52.96 -45.84 -65.83
CA GLN A 167 -53.77 -45.62 -67.02
C GLN A 167 -54.27 -46.91 -67.58
N GLU A 168 -53.38 -47.92 -67.65
CA GLU A 168 -53.74 -49.29 -68.10
C GLU A 168 -54.79 -49.95 -67.17
N ASP A 169 -54.66 -49.72 -65.83
CA ASP A 169 -55.66 -50.23 -64.85
C ASP A 169 -57.02 -49.54 -65.01
N VAL A 170 -57.07 -48.21 -65.31
CA VAL A 170 -58.30 -47.52 -65.65
C VAL A 170 -58.90 -48.03 -66.91
N ASP A 171 -58.12 -48.22 -67.96
CA ASP A 171 -58.61 -48.79 -69.26
C ASP A 171 -59.13 -50.21 -69.09
N GLN A 172 -58.50 -51.04 -68.28
CA GLN A 172 -58.89 -52.40 -67.99
C GLN A 172 -60.21 -52.43 -67.19
N ALA A 173 -60.29 -51.58 -66.15
CA ALA A 173 -61.53 -51.48 -65.36
C ALA A 173 -62.71 -50.90 -66.18
N GLY A 174 -62.43 -49.95 -67.10
CA GLY A 174 -63.38 -49.40 -68.05
C GLY A 174 -63.98 -50.50 -68.96
N LYS A 175 -63.12 -51.34 -69.56
CA LYS A 175 -63.51 -52.47 -70.38
C LYS A 175 -64.38 -53.49 -69.58
N ALA A 176 -63.98 -53.71 -68.31
CA ALA A 176 -64.74 -54.58 -67.42
C ALA A 176 -66.13 -53.99 -67.07
N LEU A 177 -66.23 -52.67 -66.90
CA LEU A 177 -67.43 -51.92 -66.65
C LEU A 177 -68.38 -51.99 -67.87
N ASP A 178 -67.83 -51.76 -69.08
CA ASP A 178 -68.59 -51.86 -70.32
C ASP A 178 -69.19 -53.26 -70.53
N ALA A 179 -68.38 -54.28 -70.27
CA ALA A 179 -68.86 -55.70 -70.37
C ALA A 179 -69.91 -56.02 -69.31
N ALA A 180 -69.77 -55.57 -68.09
CA ALA A 180 -70.75 -55.74 -67.03
C ALA A 180 -72.04 -54.96 -67.32
N GLN A 181 -71.93 -53.73 -67.88
CA GLN A 181 -73.13 -52.96 -68.35
C GLN A 181 -73.86 -53.64 -69.49
N GLN A 182 -73.15 -54.19 -70.43
CA GLN A 182 -73.76 -54.98 -71.54
C GLN A 182 -74.47 -56.22 -71.01
N ALA A 183 -73.87 -56.95 -70.07
CA ALA A 183 -74.49 -58.12 -69.47
C ALA A 183 -75.74 -57.76 -68.66
N TYR A 184 -75.72 -56.67 -67.92
CA TYR A 184 -76.87 -56.14 -67.19
C TYR A 184 -77.98 -55.70 -68.14
N ASN A 185 -77.68 -54.99 -69.21
CA ASN A 185 -78.64 -54.53 -70.20
C ASN A 185 -79.28 -55.70 -70.92
N ALA A 186 -78.57 -56.84 -71.14
CA ALA A 186 -79.10 -58.06 -71.74
C ALA A 186 -80.07 -58.85 -70.81
N ASN A 187 -79.86 -58.76 -69.47
CA ASN A 187 -80.72 -59.38 -68.48
C ASN A 187 -80.83 -58.53 -67.22
N PRO A 188 -81.63 -57.50 -67.16
CA PRO A 188 -81.80 -56.54 -66.07
C PRO A 188 -82.29 -57.11 -64.75
N ASN A 189 -82.95 -58.24 -64.80
CA ASN A 189 -83.56 -58.93 -63.63
C ASN A 189 -82.60 -59.88 -62.92
N SER A 190 -81.36 -60.06 -63.40
CA SER A 190 -80.35 -60.89 -62.78
C SER A 190 -79.60 -60.08 -61.67
N SER A 191 -79.75 -60.53 -60.42
CA SER A 191 -79.06 -59.93 -59.29
C SER A 191 -77.52 -60.08 -59.47
N ALA A 192 -77.05 -61.21 -60.03
CA ALA A 192 -75.60 -61.41 -60.29
C ALA A 192 -75.08 -60.43 -61.32
N ASN A 193 -75.83 -60.01 -62.36
CA ASN A 193 -75.43 -58.99 -63.30
C ASN A 193 -75.41 -57.59 -62.66
N LEU A 194 -76.33 -57.32 -61.77
CA LEU A 194 -76.41 -56.08 -61.03
C LEU A 194 -75.20 -56.00 -60.07
N ASP A 195 -74.88 -57.05 -59.34
CA ASP A 195 -73.73 -57.11 -58.40
C ASP A 195 -72.41 -56.96 -59.18
N ALA A 196 -72.28 -57.63 -60.36
CA ALA A 196 -71.14 -57.50 -61.21
C ALA A 196 -70.98 -56.08 -61.78
N LEU A 197 -72.05 -55.38 -62.11
CA LEU A 197 -72.10 -54.03 -62.61
C LEU A 197 -71.60 -53.06 -61.46
N ILE A 198 -72.15 -53.20 -60.23
CA ILE A 198 -71.78 -52.41 -59.08
C ILE A 198 -70.30 -52.61 -58.75
N ALA A 199 -69.83 -53.88 -58.77
CA ALA A 199 -68.41 -54.18 -58.51
C ALA A 199 -67.51 -53.57 -59.59
N ALA A 200 -67.88 -53.65 -60.89
CA ALA A 200 -67.10 -53.07 -61.99
C ALA A 200 -67.12 -51.52 -61.94
N GLN A 201 -68.29 -50.92 -61.60
CA GLN A 201 -68.39 -49.47 -61.41
C GLN A 201 -67.48 -48.99 -60.26
N THR A 202 -67.48 -49.73 -59.15
CA THR A 202 -66.64 -49.43 -58.00
C THR A 202 -65.13 -49.52 -58.35
N ALA A 203 -64.76 -50.63 -59.06
CA ALA A 203 -63.40 -50.83 -59.50
C ALA A 203 -62.89 -49.71 -60.46
N TYR A 204 -63.76 -49.30 -61.40
CA TYR A 204 -63.42 -48.20 -62.32
C TYR A 204 -63.29 -46.88 -61.63
N THR A 205 -64.18 -46.55 -60.71
CA THR A 205 -64.06 -45.32 -59.89
C THR A 205 -62.83 -45.31 -59.08
N GLN A 206 -62.46 -46.41 -58.40
CA GLN A 206 -61.20 -46.53 -57.63
C GLN A 206 -59.98 -46.39 -58.51
N ALA A 207 -59.97 -46.99 -59.72
CA ALA A 207 -58.81 -46.84 -60.63
C ALA A 207 -58.70 -45.37 -61.12
N GLN A 208 -59.80 -44.67 -61.41
CA GLN A 208 -59.79 -43.26 -61.77
C GLN A 208 -59.32 -42.38 -60.64
N GLU A 209 -59.78 -42.63 -59.43
CA GLU A 209 -59.33 -41.89 -58.25
C GLU A 209 -57.88 -42.09 -58.03
N THR A 210 -57.30 -43.31 -58.16
CA THR A 210 -55.90 -43.61 -58.03
C THR A 210 -55.08 -42.90 -59.08
N LEU A 211 -55.50 -42.89 -60.37
CA LEU A 211 -54.81 -42.17 -61.43
C LEU A 211 -54.83 -40.64 -61.20
N SER A 212 -56.04 -40.13 -60.81
CA SER A 212 -56.20 -38.70 -60.47
C SER A 212 -55.32 -38.27 -59.35
N TRP A 213 -55.23 -39.06 -58.24
CA TRP A 213 -54.33 -38.80 -57.14
C TRP A 213 -52.88 -38.84 -57.62
N ALA A 214 -52.45 -39.89 -58.33
CA ALA A 214 -51.09 -40.06 -58.80
C ALA A 214 -50.63 -38.92 -59.70
N THR A 215 -51.50 -38.34 -60.53
CA THR A 215 -51.16 -37.23 -61.44
C THR A 215 -51.42 -35.84 -60.84
N SER A 216 -52.10 -35.76 -59.71
CA SER A 216 -52.34 -34.50 -59.02
C SER A 216 -51.08 -34.03 -58.29
N LYS A 217 -50.95 -32.70 -58.13
CA LYS A 217 -49.93 -32.06 -57.26
C LYS A 217 -50.49 -32.02 -55.84
N ALA A 218 -49.57 -31.83 -54.89
CA ALA A 218 -49.90 -31.62 -53.51
C ALA A 218 -50.91 -30.49 -53.32
N THR A 219 -51.84 -30.67 -52.39
CA THR A 219 -52.83 -29.67 -52.03
C THR A 219 -52.20 -28.47 -51.30
N PRO A 220 -52.84 -27.29 -51.30
CA PRO A 220 -52.35 -26.13 -50.55
C PRO A 220 -52.13 -26.47 -49.08
N SER A 221 -52.92 -27.25 -48.40
CA SER A 221 -52.77 -27.68 -47.01
C SER A 221 -51.55 -28.55 -46.81
N GLU A 222 -51.25 -29.50 -47.72
CA GLU A 222 -50.04 -30.33 -47.69
C GLU A 222 -48.75 -29.46 -47.89
N ILE A 223 -48.83 -28.46 -48.75
CA ILE A 223 -47.75 -27.48 -48.97
C ILE A 223 -47.53 -26.65 -47.72
N GLU A 224 -48.56 -26.07 -47.12
CA GLU A 224 -48.46 -25.30 -45.87
C GLU A 224 -47.89 -26.15 -44.75
N GLN A 225 -48.27 -27.40 -44.59
CA GLN A 225 -47.74 -28.31 -43.60
C GLN A 225 -46.25 -28.60 -43.88
N ALA A 226 -45.87 -28.84 -45.13
CA ALA A 226 -44.51 -29.09 -45.51
C ALA A 226 -43.61 -27.80 -45.31
N ASP A 227 -44.16 -26.62 -45.59
CA ASP A 227 -43.50 -25.34 -45.31
C ASP A 227 -43.29 -25.12 -43.81
N ALA A 228 -44.29 -25.44 -42.97
CA ALA A 228 -44.16 -25.36 -41.52
C ALA A 228 -43.13 -26.37 -40.98
N ASP A 229 -43.15 -27.63 -41.46
CA ASP A 229 -42.18 -28.66 -41.10
C ASP A 229 -40.74 -28.21 -41.47
N LEU A 230 -40.58 -27.66 -42.69
CA LEU A 230 -39.28 -27.14 -43.17
C LEU A 230 -38.81 -25.95 -42.33
N ALA A 231 -39.69 -25.01 -42.00
CA ALA A 231 -39.37 -23.86 -41.19
C ALA A 231 -38.89 -24.28 -39.77
N LEU A 232 -39.59 -25.24 -39.16
CA LEU A 232 -39.20 -25.81 -37.86
C LEU A 232 -37.86 -26.54 -37.94
N ALA A 233 -37.65 -27.39 -38.94
CA ALA A 233 -36.40 -28.12 -39.14
C ALA A 233 -35.22 -27.16 -39.38
N LYS A 234 -35.42 -26.09 -40.16
CA LYS A 234 -34.45 -25.02 -40.39
C LYS A 234 -34.07 -24.30 -39.10
N ALA A 235 -35.07 -23.96 -38.27
CA ALA A 235 -34.84 -23.31 -36.98
C ALA A 235 -34.03 -24.20 -36.02
N ASN A 236 -34.38 -25.50 -35.94
CA ASN A 236 -33.66 -26.47 -35.12
C ASN A 236 -32.23 -26.67 -35.60
N TYR A 237 -31.97 -26.73 -36.91
CA TYR A 237 -30.64 -26.82 -37.48
C TYR A 237 -29.80 -25.57 -37.18
N ALA A 238 -30.38 -24.37 -37.33
CA ALA A 238 -29.68 -23.12 -37.01
C ALA A 238 -29.32 -23.03 -35.53
N GLN A 239 -30.21 -23.49 -34.65
CA GLN A 239 -29.90 -23.54 -33.21
C GLN A 239 -28.78 -24.53 -32.90
N ALA A 240 -28.80 -25.73 -33.48
CA ALA A 240 -27.74 -26.71 -33.28
C ALA A 240 -26.40 -26.25 -33.87
N GLN A 241 -26.44 -25.53 -35.01
CA GLN A 241 -25.25 -24.92 -35.60
C GLN A 241 -24.64 -23.88 -34.64
N ALA A 242 -25.44 -23.00 -34.08
CA ALA A 242 -24.96 -21.97 -33.13
C ALA A 242 -24.37 -22.62 -31.87
N GLU A 243 -24.99 -23.71 -31.36
CA GLU A 243 -24.43 -24.41 -30.19
C GLU A 243 -23.13 -25.15 -30.53
N TYR A 244 -23.00 -25.75 -31.70
CA TYR A 244 -21.73 -26.33 -32.16
C TYR A 244 -20.66 -25.28 -32.35
N ASP A 245 -20.98 -24.16 -32.99
CA ASP A 245 -20.04 -23.05 -33.20
C ASP A 245 -19.52 -22.46 -31.89
N ARG A 246 -20.33 -22.55 -30.82
CA ARG A 246 -19.96 -22.08 -29.47
C ARG A 246 -18.89 -22.95 -28.83
N TRP A 247 -18.90 -24.28 -29.07
CA TRP A 247 -18.01 -25.22 -28.39
C TRP A 247 -16.94 -25.84 -29.28
N LYS A 248 -16.99 -25.72 -30.60
CA LYS A 248 -16.09 -26.41 -31.56
C LYS A 248 -14.62 -26.10 -31.36
N ASP A 249 -14.29 -24.89 -30.92
CA ASP A 249 -12.94 -24.41 -30.72
C ASP A 249 -12.49 -24.50 -29.24
N GLY A 250 -13.23 -25.17 -28.39
CA GLY A 250 -12.99 -25.33 -26.96
C GLY A 250 -14.09 -24.67 -26.11
N VAL A 251 -13.68 -24.14 -24.96
CA VAL A 251 -14.63 -23.44 -24.07
C VAL A 251 -15.14 -22.17 -24.71
N ASP A 252 -16.44 -21.90 -24.55
CA ASP A 252 -17.04 -20.62 -24.94
C ASP A 252 -16.25 -19.46 -24.31
N PRO A 253 -15.74 -18.49 -25.10
CA PRO A 253 -14.95 -17.39 -24.58
C PRO A 253 -15.63 -16.58 -23.48
N ALA A 254 -16.94 -16.40 -23.53
CA ALA A 254 -17.69 -15.67 -22.50
C ALA A 254 -17.77 -16.46 -21.18
N GLU A 255 -18.01 -17.79 -21.26
CA GLU A 255 -17.97 -18.66 -20.08
C GLU A 255 -16.57 -18.77 -19.48
N LEU A 256 -15.54 -18.87 -20.33
CA LEU A 256 -14.16 -18.88 -19.88
C LEU A 256 -13.79 -17.57 -19.16
N GLN A 257 -14.13 -16.43 -19.73
CA GLN A 257 -13.90 -15.12 -19.11
C GLN A 257 -14.62 -14.98 -17.77
N LEU A 258 -15.87 -15.44 -17.70
CA LEU A 258 -16.64 -15.42 -16.44
C LEU A 258 -15.99 -16.29 -15.36
N ALA A 259 -15.56 -17.51 -15.72
CA ALA A 259 -14.87 -18.41 -14.79
C ALA A 259 -13.52 -17.83 -14.32
N GLN A 260 -12.73 -17.25 -15.23
CA GLN A 260 -11.48 -16.56 -14.90
C GLN A 260 -11.72 -15.35 -13.99
N SER A 261 -12.78 -14.57 -14.24
CA SER A 261 -13.13 -13.44 -13.36
C SER A 261 -13.47 -13.91 -11.94
N LYS A 262 -14.20 -15.04 -11.80
CA LYS A 262 -14.49 -15.61 -10.47
C LYS A 262 -13.22 -16.03 -9.74
N VAL A 263 -12.23 -16.62 -10.43
CA VAL A 263 -10.93 -16.93 -9.84
C VAL A 263 -10.23 -15.65 -9.38
N GLY A 264 -10.22 -14.60 -10.21
CA GLY A 264 -9.64 -13.31 -9.85
C GLY A 264 -10.30 -12.68 -8.63
N ASP A 265 -11.62 -12.69 -8.55
CA ASP A 265 -12.38 -12.17 -7.41
C ASP A 265 -12.10 -12.96 -6.12
N ALA A 266 -12.06 -14.29 -6.19
CA ALA A 266 -11.74 -15.14 -5.05
C ALA A 266 -10.28 -14.92 -4.58
N GLN A 267 -9.33 -14.77 -5.51
CA GLN A 267 -7.95 -14.43 -5.21
C GLN A 267 -7.84 -13.08 -4.50
N ALA A 268 -8.57 -12.07 -4.97
CA ALA A 268 -8.59 -10.75 -4.32
C ALA A 268 -9.14 -10.81 -2.89
N ARG A 269 -10.20 -11.61 -2.65
CA ARG A 269 -10.75 -11.83 -1.30
C ARG A 269 -9.75 -12.51 -0.38
N LEU A 270 -9.00 -13.50 -0.85
CA LEU A 270 -7.96 -14.16 -0.09
C LEU A 270 -6.87 -13.17 0.32
N VAL A 271 -6.40 -12.33 -0.61
CA VAL A 271 -5.40 -11.28 -0.31
C VAL A 271 -5.92 -10.29 0.75
N LEU A 272 -7.18 -9.85 0.63
CA LEU A 272 -7.80 -8.95 1.61
C LEU A 272 -7.91 -9.60 3.00
N ALA A 273 -8.28 -10.89 3.06
CA ALA A 273 -8.34 -11.62 4.33
C ALA A 273 -6.96 -11.76 4.99
N GLN A 274 -5.90 -12.02 4.20
CA GLN A 274 -4.51 -12.07 4.67
C GLN A 274 -4.02 -10.70 5.16
N GLN A 275 -4.30 -9.63 4.42
CA GLN A 275 -3.97 -8.26 4.84
C GLN A 275 -4.68 -7.87 6.14
N ALA A 276 -5.94 -8.26 6.29
CA ALA A 276 -6.69 -8.02 7.52
C ALA A 276 -6.07 -8.74 8.73
N GLN A 277 -5.53 -9.94 8.56
CA GLN A 277 -4.78 -10.63 9.61
C GLN A 277 -3.48 -9.88 9.95
N GLN A 278 -2.75 -9.39 8.96
CA GLN A 278 -1.51 -8.63 9.21
C GLN A 278 -1.75 -7.36 10.03
N GLN A 279 -2.93 -6.74 9.92
CA GLN A 279 -3.27 -5.52 10.69
C GLN A 279 -3.37 -5.75 12.20
N ILE A 280 -3.60 -6.98 12.66
CA ILE A 280 -3.63 -7.33 14.07
C ILE A 280 -2.28 -7.84 14.60
N GLU A 281 -1.26 -7.97 13.76
CA GLU A 281 0.09 -8.38 14.11
C GLU A 281 1.05 -7.21 13.99
N LEU A 282 1.80 -6.94 15.05
CA LEU A 282 2.85 -5.93 15.05
C LEU A 282 4.17 -6.62 14.74
N GLN A 283 4.69 -6.42 13.55
CA GLN A 283 5.91 -7.09 13.08
C GLN A 283 7.10 -6.14 13.07
N ALA A 284 8.30 -6.68 13.34
CA ALA A 284 9.55 -5.96 13.19
C ALA A 284 9.85 -5.72 11.70
N PRO A 285 10.11 -4.46 11.28
CA PRO A 285 10.34 -4.13 9.86
C PRO A 285 11.76 -4.47 9.39
N PHE A 286 12.70 -4.67 10.32
CA PHE A 286 14.10 -5.00 10.07
C PHE A 286 14.72 -5.69 11.28
N ASP A 287 15.90 -6.27 11.09
CA ASP A 287 16.70 -6.88 12.15
C ASP A 287 17.19 -5.80 13.12
N GLY A 288 16.95 -5.98 14.43
CA GLY A 288 17.32 -4.97 15.42
C GLY A 288 17.06 -5.40 16.85
N GLU A 289 16.88 -4.40 17.71
CA GLU A 289 16.56 -4.57 19.13
C GLU A 289 15.34 -3.73 19.50
N VAL A 290 14.52 -4.25 20.37
CA VAL A 290 13.33 -3.56 20.88
C VAL A 290 13.74 -2.52 21.90
N LEU A 291 13.65 -1.23 21.55
CA LEU A 291 14.00 -0.13 22.45
C LEU A 291 12.95 0.14 23.51
N SER A 292 11.69 0.02 23.15
CA SER A 292 10.58 0.26 24.08
C SER A 292 9.35 -0.56 23.68
N ILE A 293 8.57 -0.96 24.70
CA ILE A 293 7.22 -1.54 24.53
C ILE A 293 6.30 -0.83 25.52
N GLY A 294 5.28 -0.14 24.99
CA GLY A 294 4.31 0.63 25.76
C GLY A 294 2.98 -0.10 25.99
N ILE A 295 2.89 -1.39 25.68
CA ILE A 295 1.67 -2.19 25.79
C ILE A 295 1.89 -3.44 26.64
N ALA A 296 0.80 -3.94 27.22
CA ALA A 296 0.79 -5.19 27.99
C ALA A 296 -0.39 -6.07 27.54
N VAL A 297 -0.28 -7.37 27.80
CA VAL A 297 -1.37 -8.32 27.55
C VAL A 297 -2.64 -7.87 28.27
N GLY A 298 -3.76 -7.81 27.55
CA GLY A 298 -5.06 -7.33 28.03
C GLY A 298 -5.25 -5.81 27.94
N SER A 299 -4.23 -5.02 27.63
CA SER A 299 -4.38 -3.57 27.39
C SER A 299 -5.07 -3.29 26.07
N GLN A 300 -5.71 -2.13 25.97
CA GLN A 300 -6.26 -1.63 24.70
C GLN A 300 -5.18 -0.90 23.92
N ALA A 301 -4.96 -1.30 22.67
CA ALA A 301 -4.15 -0.56 21.70
C ALA A 301 -5.06 0.28 20.79
N THR A 302 -4.68 1.53 20.57
CA THR A 302 -5.36 2.44 19.65
C THR A 302 -4.63 2.45 18.32
N ALA A 303 -5.37 2.46 17.21
CA ALA A 303 -4.80 2.53 15.88
C ALA A 303 -3.86 3.74 15.72
N TYR A 304 -2.75 3.55 15.01
CA TYR A 304 -1.74 4.56 14.69
C TYR A 304 -1.08 5.24 15.91
N THR A 305 -1.20 4.64 17.10
CA THR A 305 -0.47 5.09 18.29
C THR A 305 0.76 4.21 18.47
N THR A 306 1.93 4.83 18.65
CA THR A 306 3.18 4.11 18.88
C THR A 306 3.06 3.21 20.10
N VAL A 307 3.30 1.92 19.92
CA VAL A 307 3.21 0.89 20.98
C VAL A 307 4.54 0.18 21.23
N ALA A 308 5.46 0.25 20.26
CA ALA A 308 6.81 -0.27 20.41
C ALA A 308 7.75 0.52 19.50
N THR A 309 9.04 0.51 19.82
CA THR A 309 10.10 1.10 18.98
C THR A 309 11.17 0.03 18.77
N VAL A 310 11.54 -0.21 17.53
CA VAL A 310 12.65 -1.10 17.13
C VAL A 310 13.75 -0.25 16.49
N ALA A 311 15.00 -0.58 16.82
CA ALA A 311 16.16 0.10 16.26
C ALA A 311 17.27 -0.88 15.92
N ASP A 312 18.12 -0.47 14.98
CA ASP A 312 19.36 -1.18 14.67
C ASP A 312 20.53 -0.60 15.51
N PRO A 313 21.01 -1.34 16.51
CA PRO A 313 22.10 -0.88 17.36
C PRO A 313 23.50 -0.97 16.69
N SER A 314 23.60 -1.48 15.48
CA SER A 314 24.89 -1.68 14.80
C SER A 314 25.51 -0.38 14.31
N VAL A 315 24.69 0.63 14.00
CA VAL A 315 25.12 1.95 13.57
C VAL A 315 24.51 3.00 14.49
N LEU A 316 25.35 3.63 15.30
CA LEU A 316 24.95 4.67 16.24
C LEU A 316 25.46 6.03 15.75
N GLU A 317 24.63 7.03 15.90
CA GLU A 317 24.87 8.42 15.52
C GLU A 317 24.61 9.34 16.72
N ILE A 318 25.11 10.58 16.66
CA ILE A 318 24.85 11.56 17.68
C ILE A 318 23.88 12.58 17.16
N SER A 319 22.73 12.68 17.78
CA SER A 319 21.72 13.69 17.48
C SER A 319 21.85 14.83 18.48
N ALA A 320 22.14 16.05 17.99
CA ALA A 320 22.26 17.25 18.80
C ALA A 320 21.25 18.31 18.34
N ILE A 321 20.74 19.10 19.29
CA ILE A 321 19.74 20.13 19.01
C ILE A 321 20.42 21.49 19.06
N PRO A 322 20.65 22.16 17.91
CA PRO A 322 21.19 23.53 17.86
C PRO A 322 20.09 24.56 18.20
N THR A 323 20.56 25.76 18.63
CA THR A 323 19.64 26.90 18.60
C THR A 323 19.40 27.39 17.16
N PRO A 324 18.30 28.10 16.89
CA PRO A 324 18.04 28.63 15.53
C PRO A 324 19.16 29.58 15.03
N GLN A 325 19.89 30.21 15.94
CA GLN A 325 21.03 31.07 15.59
C GLN A 325 22.25 30.25 15.20
N ASP A 326 22.53 29.19 15.96
CA ASP A 326 23.67 28.30 15.70
C ASP A 326 23.47 27.52 14.40
N LEU A 327 22.23 27.12 14.09
CA LEU A 327 21.91 26.36 12.89
C LEU A 327 22.37 27.07 11.59
N ASN A 328 22.33 28.42 11.56
CA ASN A 328 22.79 29.21 10.41
C ASN A 328 24.31 29.17 10.21
N LEU A 329 25.06 28.78 11.23
CA LEU A 329 26.52 28.70 11.23
C LEU A 329 27.04 27.30 10.92
N LEU A 330 26.12 26.29 10.96
CA LEU A 330 26.49 24.89 10.77
C LEU A 330 26.38 24.47 9.29
N GLY A 331 27.32 23.63 8.87
CA GLY A 331 27.38 23.06 7.52
C GLY A 331 27.66 21.55 7.54
N VAL A 332 27.15 20.82 6.57
CA VAL A 332 27.47 19.40 6.39
C VAL A 332 28.94 19.22 6.10
N GLY A 333 29.57 18.25 6.76
CA GLY A 333 31.02 17.97 6.67
C GLY A 333 31.89 18.77 7.61
N GLN A 334 31.33 19.70 8.41
CA GLN A 334 32.14 20.42 9.43
C GLN A 334 32.67 19.47 10.51
N ALA A 335 33.94 19.70 10.89
CA ALA A 335 34.58 18.94 11.94
C ALA A 335 33.95 19.27 13.30
N ALA A 336 33.77 18.26 14.10
CA ALA A 336 33.23 18.37 15.44
C ALA A 336 34.02 17.48 16.40
N THR A 337 33.95 17.82 17.68
CA THR A 337 34.49 17.02 18.75
C THR A 337 33.39 16.65 19.72
N VAL A 338 33.26 15.37 20.03
CA VAL A 338 32.24 14.85 20.91
C VAL A 338 32.84 14.37 22.21
N LYS A 339 32.25 14.76 23.32
CA LYS A 339 32.53 14.23 24.67
C LYS A 339 31.31 13.43 25.13
N LEU A 340 31.52 12.16 25.51
CA LEU A 340 30.53 11.28 26.08
C LEU A 340 30.66 11.23 27.59
N THR A 341 29.51 11.18 28.27
CA THR A 341 29.47 11.17 29.75
C THR A 341 30.18 9.94 30.35
N SER A 342 30.10 8.80 29.70
CA SER A 342 30.73 7.54 30.15
C SER A 342 32.23 7.51 29.97
N GLN A 343 32.78 8.33 29.10
CA GLN A 343 34.23 8.35 28.74
C GLN A 343 35.04 9.48 29.40
N GLY A 344 34.39 10.23 30.29
CA GLY A 344 35.03 11.34 31.02
C GLY A 344 35.53 12.45 30.10
N ASP A 345 36.78 12.84 30.22
CA ASP A 345 37.37 13.94 29.42
C ASP A 345 37.86 13.54 28.03
N LYS A 346 37.64 12.32 27.61
CA LYS A 346 38.03 11.84 26.28
C LYS A 346 37.18 12.47 25.19
N THR A 347 37.84 13.12 24.26
CA THR A 347 37.19 13.73 23.07
C THR A 347 37.30 12.79 21.89
N LEU A 348 36.21 12.66 21.16
CA LEU A 348 36.09 11.81 19.98
C LEU A 348 35.91 12.71 18.75
N PRO A 349 36.71 12.52 17.69
CA PRO A 349 36.52 13.26 16.44
C PRO A 349 35.25 12.79 15.74
N ALA A 350 34.50 13.75 15.21
CA ALA A 350 33.23 13.53 14.48
C ALA A 350 33.05 14.60 13.40
N HIS A 351 32.09 14.41 12.53
CA HIS A 351 31.70 15.42 11.56
C HIS A 351 30.16 15.48 11.45
N ILE A 352 29.64 16.62 11.02
CA ILE A 352 28.22 16.79 10.75
C ILE A 352 27.87 16.01 9.48
N SER A 353 27.00 15.00 9.60
CA SER A 353 26.52 14.19 8.47
C SER A 353 25.22 14.72 7.86
N THR A 354 24.33 15.27 8.70
CA THR A 354 23.03 15.76 8.23
C THR A 354 22.60 16.99 9.00
N LEU A 355 22.06 17.97 8.27
CA LEU A 355 21.41 19.16 8.82
C LEU A 355 19.91 19.10 8.59
N PRO A 356 19.06 19.64 9.49
CA PRO A 356 17.63 19.71 9.27
C PRO A 356 17.31 20.63 8.09
N LEU A 357 16.48 20.15 7.18
CA LEU A 357 15.88 20.98 6.15
C LEU A 357 14.89 21.91 6.87
N THR A 358 15.02 23.24 6.68
CA THR A 358 14.20 24.32 7.25
C THR A 358 12.86 23.84 7.84
N SER A 359 12.79 23.68 9.15
CA SER A 359 11.64 23.07 9.79
C SER A 359 10.78 24.10 10.52
N THR A 360 9.48 23.87 10.44
CA THR A 360 8.47 24.61 11.19
C THR A 360 8.17 23.99 12.57
N SER A 361 8.76 22.82 12.89
CA SER A 361 8.58 22.16 14.19
C SER A 361 9.91 21.95 14.91
N SER A 362 9.92 22.20 16.22
CA SER A 362 11.12 22.08 17.08
C SER A 362 11.62 20.64 17.25
N ALA A 363 10.85 19.64 16.87
CA ALA A 363 11.25 18.23 16.97
C ALA A 363 12.17 17.77 15.85
N ASP A 364 12.16 18.46 14.69
CA ASP A 364 12.93 18.08 13.50
C ASP A 364 14.22 18.90 13.31
N GLN A 365 14.60 19.71 14.30
CA GLN A 365 15.78 20.59 14.23
C GLN A 365 17.08 19.93 14.72
N SER A 366 17.15 18.62 14.76
CA SER A 366 18.35 17.91 15.17
C SER A 366 19.41 17.86 14.06
N VAL A 367 20.65 18.13 14.45
CA VAL A 367 21.85 17.92 13.64
C VAL A 367 22.39 16.53 13.96
N VAL A 368 22.64 15.74 12.92
CA VAL A 368 23.20 14.40 13.07
C VAL A 368 24.70 14.44 12.82
N LEU A 369 25.45 13.85 13.74
CA LEU A 369 26.91 13.72 13.64
C LEU A 369 27.30 12.24 13.61
N THR A 370 28.25 11.93 12.77
CA THR A 370 28.86 10.61 12.66
C THR A 370 30.29 10.67 13.23
N LEU A 371 30.66 9.69 14.05
CA LEU A 371 32.03 9.55 14.56
C LEU A 371 32.97 9.07 13.46
N ASP A 372 34.16 9.66 13.40
CA ASP A 372 35.18 9.27 12.42
C ASP A 372 35.80 7.89 12.72
N ASN A 373 35.66 7.41 13.97
CA ASN A 373 36.12 6.10 14.38
C ASN A 373 34.94 5.27 14.94
N PRO A 374 34.30 4.39 14.12
CA PRO A 374 33.18 3.58 14.54
C PRO A 374 33.50 2.43 15.50
N ALA A 375 34.78 2.16 15.77
CA ALA A 375 35.21 1.06 16.65
C ALA A 375 34.99 1.32 18.16
N LEU A 376 34.47 2.47 18.54
CA LEU A 376 34.17 2.80 19.91
C LEU A 376 32.79 2.30 20.32
N ALA A 377 32.72 1.59 21.44
CA ALA A 377 31.47 1.17 22.02
C ALA A 377 30.67 2.38 22.52
N LEU A 378 29.69 2.81 21.77
CA LEU A 378 28.72 3.82 22.16
C LEU A 378 27.59 3.15 22.95
N THR A 379 27.10 3.85 23.97
CA THR A 379 25.91 3.39 24.72
C THR A 379 24.69 4.15 24.24
N LEU A 380 23.68 3.42 23.79
CA LEU A 380 22.44 4.01 23.32
C LEU A 380 21.80 4.91 24.40
N GLY A 381 21.32 6.10 23.98
CA GLY A 381 20.70 7.07 24.88
C GLY A 381 21.71 7.89 25.72
N GLU A 382 22.99 7.63 25.62
CA GLU A 382 24.03 8.35 26.35
C GLU A 382 24.08 9.84 25.97
N ALA A 383 24.24 10.71 26.96
CA ALA A 383 24.38 12.14 26.71
C ALA A 383 25.76 12.47 26.12
N ALA A 384 25.76 13.34 25.12
CA ALA A 384 26.93 13.81 24.41
C ALA A 384 27.00 15.34 24.44
N SER A 385 28.19 15.89 24.70
CA SER A 385 28.51 17.31 24.46
C SER A 385 29.27 17.40 23.14
N VAL A 386 28.76 18.17 22.21
CA VAL A 386 29.33 18.35 20.89
C VAL A 386 29.87 19.74 20.74
N THR A 387 31.10 19.84 20.29
CA THR A 387 31.75 21.12 19.94
C THR A 387 32.06 21.12 18.46
N VAL A 388 31.38 21.99 17.70
CA VAL A 388 31.56 22.14 16.25
C VAL A 388 32.48 23.33 15.99
N VAL A 389 33.48 23.12 15.16
CA VAL A 389 34.40 24.19 14.73
C VAL A 389 33.74 24.94 13.56
N ILE A 390 33.48 26.24 13.76
CA ILE A 390 32.91 27.12 12.75
C ILE A 390 33.98 27.74 11.88
N ASP A 391 34.99 28.34 12.52
CA ASP A 391 36.11 28.94 11.83
C ASP A 391 37.40 28.88 12.70
N GLU A 392 38.55 28.83 12.05
CA GLU A 392 39.85 28.76 12.72
C GLU A 392 40.88 29.62 12.00
N HIS A 393 41.43 30.61 12.73
CA HIS A 393 42.55 31.41 12.25
C HIS A 393 43.83 31.08 13.02
N GLN A 394 44.86 30.70 12.29
CA GLN A 394 46.15 30.32 12.84
C GLN A 394 47.15 31.50 12.77
N ASP A 395 48.07 31.54 13.72
CA ASP A 395 49.15 32.56 13.85
C ASP A 395 48.61 34.01 13.86
N VAL A 396 47.46 34.24 14.48
CA VAL A 396 46.86 35.58 14.64
C VAL A 396 47.16 36.16 16.01
N LEU A 397 47.11 37.50 16.11
CA LEU A 397 47.23 38.19 17.40
C LEU A 397 45.93 38.01 18.19
N TRP A 398 46.05 37.68 19.46
CA TRP A 398 44.86 37.49 20.31
C TRP A 398 45.05 38.04 21.71
N LEU A 399 43.96 38.38 22.36
CA LEU A 399 43.84 38.75 23.77
C LEU A 399 42.67 37.97 24.41
N PRO A 400 42.71 37.74 25.74
CA PRO A 400 41.52 37.26 26.45
C PRO A 400 40.40 38.31 26.40
N PRO A 401 39.12 37.91 26.34
CA PRO A 401 37.97 38.83 26.35
C PRO A 401 38.02 39.81 27.54
N ALA A 402 38.55 39.37 28.69
CA ALA A 402 38.73 40.18 29.89
C ALA A 402 39.68 41.37 29.72
N ALA A 403 40.50 41.42 28.66
CA ALA A 403 41.41 42.57 28.38
C ALA A 403 40.68 43.66 27.56
N LEU A 404 39.53 43.42 27.03
CA LEU A 404 38.80 44.31 26.12
C LEU A 404 37.82 45.23 26.89
N ARG A 405 37.69 46.46 26.43
CA ARG A 405 36.69 47.43 26.90
C ARG A 405 35.82 47.87 25.72
N THR A 406 34.54 47.69 25.85
CA THR A 406 33.58 48.16 24.85
C THR A 406 32.87 49.39 25.39
N PHE A 407 32.96 50.49 24.68
CA PHE A 407 32.25 51.72 25.02
C PHE A 407 31.57 52.30 23.79
N GLN A 408 30.29 52.50 23.86
CA GLN A 408 29.41 52.97 22.76
C GLN A 408 29.57 52.19 21.45
N GLY A 409 29.79 50.85 21.58
CA GLY A 409 29.90 49.96 20.42
C GLY A 409 31.29 49.96 19.75
N GLN A 410 32.29 50.66 20.36
CA GLN A 410 33.71 50.63 19.94
C GLN A 410 34.51 49.82 20.92
N ASP A 411 35.26 48.86 20.40
CA ASP A 411 36.15 48.01 21.17
C ASP A 411 37.53 48.69 21.28
N SER A 412 38.06 48.75 22.49
CA SER A 412 39.33 49.40 22.78
C SER A 412 40.05 48.70 23.92
N VAL A 413 41.36 48.90 24.01
CA VAL A 413 42.19 48.44 25.11
C VAL A 413 43.00 49.59 25.68
N LEU A 414 43.47 49.42 26.90
CA LEU A 414 44.45 50.34 27.52
C LEU A 414 45.82 49.72 27.41
N VAL A 415 46.68 50.35 26.59
CA VAL A 415 48.11 49.93 26.44
C VAL A 415 48.99 50.77 27.40
N GLU A 416 49.88 50.10 28.11
CA GLU A 416 50.91 50.79 28.91
C GLU A 416 52.19 50.91 28.10
N ALA A 417 52.55 52.15 27.82
CA ALA A 417 53.81 52.47 27.17
C ALA A 417 54.60 53.58 27.99
N GLY A 418 55.74 53.23 28.58
CA GLY A 418 56.53 54.14 29.31
C GLY A 418 55.89 54.71 30.59
N GLY A 419 55.01 53.96 31.27
CA GLY A 419 54.27 54.36 32.46
C GLY A 419 53.05 55.25 32.21
N ILE A 420 52.67 55.44 30.93
CA ILE A 420 51.46 56.18 30.53
C ILE A 420 50.43 55.21 29.92
N GLN A 421 49.24 55.27 30.47
CA GLN A 421 48.14 54.50 29.92
C GLN A 421 47.49 55.25 28.75
N ARG A 422 47.39 54.57 27.58
CA ARG A 422 46.78 55.10 26.38
C ARG A 422 45.67 54.18 25.90
N ARG A 423 44.55 54.75 25.64
CA ARG A 423 43.42 54.02 24.95
C ARG A 423 43.79 53.83 23.48
N VAL A 424 43.68 52.57 23.01
CA VAL A 424 43.89 52.20 21.61
C VAL A 424 42.65 51.49 21.16
N ASP A 425 42.07 52.02 20.10
CA ASP A 425 40.89 51.35 19.45
C ASP A 425 41.36 50.12 18.67
N VAL A 426 40.70 49.01 18.86
CA VAL A 426 41.10 47.72 18.23
C VAL A 426 39.98 47.23 17.32
N ARG A 427 40.38 46.60 16.23
CA ARG A 427 39.46 45.90 15.36
C ARG A 427 39.54 44.40 15.66
N LEU A 428 38.41 43.84 16.05
CA LEU A 428 38.34 42.45 16.46
C LEU A 428 37.98 41.55 15.25
N GLY A 429 38.52 40.34 15.26
CA GLY A 429 38.18 39.24 14.34
C GLY A 429 37.36 38.16 15.04
N LEU A 430 37.80 36.91 14.89
CA LEU A 430 37.15 35.76 15.52
C LEU A 430 37.11 35.87 17.04
N LYS A 431 36.02 35.38 17.62
CA LYS A 431 35.82 35.39 19.08
C LYS A 431 35.61 33.97 19.58
N SER A 432 36.46 33.56 20.49
CA SER A 432 36.31 32.32 21.26
C SER A 432 35.94 32.65 22.71
N THR A 433 35.63 31.62 23.48
CA THR A 433 35.33 31.79 24.92
C THR A 433 36.49 32.38 25.70
N ASP A 434 37.73 32.07 25.34
CA ASP A 434 38.98 32.43 26.04
C ASP A 434 39.88 33.38 25.24
N ARG A 435 39.64 33.60 23.96
CA ARG A 435 40.47 34.37 23.04
C ARG A 435 39.63 35.21 22.09
N VAL A 436 40.13 36.41 21.81
CA VAL A 436 39.58 37.29 20.78
C VAL A 436 40.71 37.71 19.85
N GLU A 437 40.53 37.47 18.56
CA GLU A 437 41.49 37.87 17.53
C GLU A 437 41.53 39.39 17.39
N ILE A 438 42.75 39.92 17.25
CA ILE A 438 43.00 41.34 17.01
C ILE A 438 43.50 41.52 15.57
N LEU A 439 42.63 42.06 14.71
CA LEU A 439 42.95 42.33 13.30
C LEU A 439 43.81 43.59 13.10
N ALA A 440 43.63 44.60 13.97
CA ALA A 440 44.37 45.84 13.89
C ALA A 440 44.36 46.60 15.23
N GLY A 441 45.37 47.45 15.45
CA GLY A 441 45.45 48.34 16.60
C GLY A 441 46.57 47.97 17.62
N LEU A 442 47.05 46.71 17.56
CA LEU A 442 48.05 46.23 18.49
C LEU A 442 49.20 45.48 17.80
N GLU A 443 50.34 45.42 18.43
CA GLU A 443 51.49 44.63 18.01
C GLU A 443 51.75 43.47 19.01
N GLY A 444 52.34 42.38 18.50
CA GLY A 444 52.67 41.22 19.33
C GLY A 444 53.65 41.60 20.46
N GLY A 445 53.36 41.14 21.69
CA GLY A 445 54.15 41.41 22.86
C GLY A 445 53.79 42.72 23.62
N GLN A 446 52.88 43.54 23.13
CA GLN A 446 52.38 44.69 23.87
C GLN A 446 51.60 44.27 25.13
N VAL A 447 51.78 45.04 26.20
CA VAL A 447 51.05 44.80 27.46
C VAL A 447 49.84 45.71 27.53
N VAL A 448 48.70 45.07 27.79
CA VAL A 448 47.41 45.70 27.90
C VAL A 448 46.85 45.58 29.31
N ILE A 449 46.27 46.65 29.80
CA ILE A 449 45.65 46.72 31.13
C ILE A 449 44.18 46.43 31.04
N GLY A 450 43.73 45.40 31.74
CA GLY A 450 42.31 45.02 31.80
C GLY A 450 41.44 46.03 32.56
N PRO A 451 40.11 45.87 32.47
CA PRO A 451 39.18 46.73 33.20
C PRO A 451 39.21 46.59 34.70
#